data_8fafe61f8d29801f0cf1d62a6bd6893d
#
_entry.id   8fafe61f8d29801f0cf1d62a6bd6893d
#
_cell.length_a   1.000
_cell.length_b   1.000
_cell.length_c   1.000
_cell.angle_alpha   90.00
_cell.angle_beta   90.00
_cell.angle_gamma   90.00
#
_symmetry.space_group_name_H-M   'P 1'
#
loop_
_entity.id
_entity.type
_entity.pdbx_description
1 polymer ?
#
loop_
_entity_poly.entity_id
_entity_poly.type
_entity_poly.pdbx_seq_one_letter_code
_entity_poly.pdbx_strand_id
1 'polypeptide(L)'
;MRRIAILGVTAPALFLSACAGGGSGGTRAQPASVTPAVIVSPVLISAAAYVAAASSIDLYEMRSAQLALERARDPATKVLAERLLASHQGTSAQLSLAGRRLNLLPSAELDPDHQAMLDALNAASDFDSAYLAQQAIVLQDGLRLHSGFAKSGTSPTLRPVAQNAESVLRDNLEALRRSR
;
A
#
# COMPACT_ATOMS: atom_id res chain seq x y z
N MET A 1 -40.13 -13.54 0.00
CA MET A 1 -40.32 -14.45 1.13
C MET A 1 -39.73 -15.81 0.78
N ARG A 2 -38.57 -16.13 1.29
CA ARG A 2 -38.04 -17.51 1.32
C ARG A 2 -37.11 -17.61 2.53
N ARG A 3 -37.58 -18.32 3.55
CA ARG A 3 -36.85 -18.65 4.78
C ARG A 3 -36.04 -19.92 4.50
N ILE A 4 -34.73 -19.90 4.76
CA ILE A 4 -33.89 -21.10 4.75
C ILE A 4 -33.60 -21.44 6.22
N ALA A 5 -34.01 -22.67 6.59
CA ALA A 5 -33.84 -23.24 7.92
C ALA A 5 -32.43 -23.84 8.05
N ILE A 6 -31.78 -23.57 9.17
CA ILE A 6 -30.49 -24.17 9.56
C ILE A 6 -30.77 -25.40 10.42
N LEU A 7 -30.39 -26.59 9.94
CA LEU A 7 -30.40 -27.83 10.74
C LEU A 7 -29.10 -27.91 11.55
N GLY A 8 -29.25 -27.98 12.86
CA GLY A 8 -28.18 -28.30 13.79
C GLY A 8 -27.97 -29.82 13.87
N VAL A 9 -26.72 -30.24 13.84
CA VAL A 9 -26.29 -31.62 14.09
C VAL A 9 -25.51 -31.62 15.39
N THR A 10 -26.11 -32.26 16.44
CA THR A 10 -25.47 -32.56 17.71
C THR A 10 -24.90 -33.99 17.66
N ALA A 11 -23.65 -34.17 18.00
CA ALA A 11 -23.04 -35.50 18.22
C ALA A 11 -22.73 -35.69 19.71
N PRO A 12 -23.03 -36.88 20.31
CA PRO A 12 -22.79 -37.12 21.72
C PRO A 12 -21.35 -37.66 21.95
N ALA A 13 -20.74 -37.21 23.03
CA ALA A 13 -19.48 -37.71 23.56
C ALA A 13 -19.71 -38.98 24.37
N LEU A 14 -18.97 -40.04 24.06
CA LEU A 14 -18.88 -41.25 24.85
C LEU A 14 -17.61 -41.20 25.70
N PHE A 15 -17.78 -41.16 27.02
CA PHE A 15 -16.73 -41.38 28.00
C PHE A 15 -16.54 -42.88 28.22
N LEU A 16 -15.35 -43.40 28.00
CA LEU A 16 -14.94 -44.66 28.59
C LEU A 16 -13.84 -44.39 29.62
N SER A 17 -14.17 -44.71 30.85
CA SER A 17 -13.26 -44.77 31.98
C SER A 17 -12.67 -46.17 32.07
N ALA A 18 -11.36 -46.31 32.17
CA ALA A 18 -10.71 -47.52 32.58
C ALA A 18 -9.53 -47.19 33.51
N CYS A 19 -9.65 -47.66 34.74
CA CYS A 19 -8.63 -47.60 35.78
C CYS A 19 -7.64 -48.75 35.72
N ALA A 20 -6.48 -48.47 36.28
CA ALA A 20 -5.57 -49.31 37.06
C ALA A 20 -4.46 -50.09 36.33
N GLY A 21 -3.23 -49.84 36.79
CA GLY A 21 -2.07 -50.70 36.64
C GLY A 21 -0.77 -49.95 36.88
N GLY A 22 -0.23 -50.03 38.10
CA GLY A 22 1.04 -49.40 38.48
C GLY A 22 2.26 -50.09 37.79
N GLY A 23 3.30 -49.31 37.58
CA GLY A 23 4.60 -49.78 37.07
C GLY A 23 5.62 -48.66 37.10
N SER A 24 6.62 -48.88 37.93
CA SER A 24 7.76 -47.96 38.20
C SER A 24 8.59 -47.56 36.98
N GLY A 25 9.04 -46.34 36.98
CA GLY A 25 10.41 -45.98 36.59
C GLY A 25 10.68 -45.83 35.10
N GLY A 26 10.94 -44.60 34.69
CA GLY A 26 11.58 -44.30 33.44
C GLY A 26 11.14 -42.91 32.94
N THR A 27 11.78 -41.85 33.40
CA THR A 27 11.62 -40.52 32.82
C THR A 27 12.17 -40.53 31.40
N ARG A 28 11.33 -40.94 30.45
CA ARG A 28 11.66 -40.84 29.03
C ARG A 28 11.39 -39.40 28.65
N ALA A 29 12.47 -38.60 28.53
CA ALA A 29 12.41 -37.25 27.97
C ALA A 29 11.75 -37.33 26.60
N GLN A 30 10.56 -36.76 26.50
CA GLN A 30 9.84 -36.58 25.24
C GLN A 30 10.64 -35.61 24.38
N PRO A 31 11.04 -35.98 23.16
CA PRO A 31 11.72 -35.02 22.32
C PRO A 31 10.74 -33.84 22.06
N ALA A 32 11.17 -32.64 22.41
CA ALA A 32 10.43 -31.43 22.10
C ALA A 32 10.20 -31.39 20.59
N SER A 33 8.93 -31.41 20.21
CA SER A 33 8.52 -31.23 18.82
C SER A 33 8.97 -29.81 18.39
N VAL A 34 10.09 -29.72 17.71
CA VAL A 34 10.56 -28.48 17.07
C VAL A 34 9.64 -28.26 15.88
N THR A 35 8.60 -27.46 16.08
CA THR A 35 7.82 -26.94 14.96
C THR A 35 8.78 -26.08 14.14
N PRO A 36 9.02 -26.38 12.85
CA PRO A 36 9.87 -25.52 12.04
C PRO A 36 9.21 -24.16 11.95
N ALA A 37 9.87 -23.14 12.49
CA ALA A 37 9.46 -21.76 12.29
C ALA A 37 9.54 -21.47 10.79
N VAL A 38 8.39 -21.25 10.15
CA VAL A 38 8.32 -20.76 8.78
C VAL A 38 8.92 -19.37 8.82
N ILE A 39 10.17 -19.25 8.40
CA ILE A 39 10.82 -17.95 8.19
C ILE A 39 10.19 -17.38 6.93
N VAL A 40 9.14 -16.58 7.09
CA VAL A 40 8.60 -15.74 6.01
C VAL A 40 9.64 -14.65 5.78
N SER A 41 10.51 -14.87 4.81
CA SER A 41 11.42 -13.82 4.36
C SER A 41 10.58 -12.65 3.83
N PRO A 42 10.84 -11.40 4.24
CA PRO A 42 10.13 -10.26 3.71
C PRO A 42 10.36 -10.21 2.19
N VAL A 43 9.27 -10.16 1.43
CA VAL A 43 9.33 -10.00 -0.03
C VAL A 43 9.93 -8.61 -0.30
N LEU A 44 11.18 -8.59 -0.71
CA LEU A 44 11.86 -7.34 -1.08
C LEU A 44 11.32 -6.87 -2.43
N ILE A 45 10.87 -5.63 -2.49
CA ILE A 45 10.44 -5.02 -3.76
C ILE A 45 11.68 -4.84 -4.64
N SER A 46 11.64 -5.36 -5.87
CA SER A 46 12.72 -5.17 -6.83
C SER A 46 12.82 -3.71 -7.29
N ALA A 47 13.99 -3.30 -7.79
CA ALA A 47 14.18 -1.97 -8.35
C ALA A 47 13.18 -1.66 -9.48
N ALA A 48 12.94 -2.63 -10.37
CA ALA A 48 12.00 -2.47 -11.48
C ALA A 48 10.55 -2.31 -10.98
N ALA A 49 10.11 -3.14 -10.03
CA ALA A 49 8.79 -3.03 -9.45
C ALA A 49 8.58 -1.71 -8.69
N TYR A 50 9.63 -1.24 -7.99
CA TYR A 50 9.58 0.06 -7.32
C TYR A 50 9.42 1.20 -8.32
N VAL A 51 10.24 1.24 -9.40
CA VAL A 51 10.15 2.28 -10.43
C VAL A 51 8.77 2.27 -11.09
N ALA A 52 8.23 1.10 -11.42
CA ALA A 52 6.90 0.98 -12.01
C ALA A 52 5.80 1.53 -11.09
N ALA A 53 5.77 1.11 -9.82
CA ALA A 53 4.78 1.56 -8.87
C ALA A 53 4.90 3.06 -8.55
N ALA A 54 6.12 3.55 -8.29
CA ALA A 54 6.36 4.96 -7.98
C ALA A 54 6.01 5.87 -9.16
N SER A 55 6.31 5.45 -10.41
CA SER A 55 5.93 6.23 -11.59
C SER A 55 4.42 6.31 -11.81
N SER A 56 3.68 5.24 -11.51
CA SER A 56 2.22 5.26 -11.60
C SER A 56 1.60 6.18 -10.55
N ILE A 57 2.12 6.17 -9.33
CA ILE A 57 1.71 7.10 -8.27
C ILE A 57 1.95 8.55 -8.71
N ASP A 58 3.18 8.89 -9.12
CA ASP A 58 3.51 10.26 -9.54
C ASP A 58 2.62 10.71 -10.71
N LEU A 59 2.39 9.83 -11.68
CA LEU A 59 1.57 10.13 -12.86
C LEU A 59 0.10 10.35 -12.48
N TYR A 60 -0.44 9.50 -11.59
CA TYR A 60 -1.79 9.66 -11.06
C TYR A 60 -1.94 10.99 -10.32
N GLU A 61 -1.02 11.29 -9.41
CA GLU A 61 -1.05 12.53 -8.63
C GLU A 61 -0.99 13.77 -9.52
N MET A 62 -0.14 13.77 -10.54
CA MET A 62 -0.07 14.88 -11.48
C MET A 62 -1.38 15.04 -12.29
N ARG A 63 -1.95 13.94 -12.80
CA ARG A 63 -3.19 13.99 -13.61
C ARG A 63 -4.40 14.36 -12.77
N SER A 64 -4.54 13.80 -11.58
CA SER A 64 -5.64 14.10 -10.66
C SER A 64 -5.56 15.54 -10.14
N ALA A 65 -4.35 16.05 -9.88
CA ALA A 65 -4.14 17.44 -9.49
C ALA A 65 -4.49 18.43 -10.63
N GLN A 66 -4.09 18.14 -11.88
CA GLN A 66 -4.49 18.93 -13.04
C GLN A 66 -6.02 18.99 -13.18
N LEU A 67 -6.68 17.84 -13.04
CA LEU A 67 -8.13 17.76 -13.06
C LEU A 67 -8.78 18.58 -11.92
N ALA A 68 -8.15 18.57 -10.73
CA ALA A 68 -8.62 19.35 -9.60
C ALA A 68 -8.47 20.86 -9.82
N LEU A 69 -7.41 21.32 -10.46
CA LEU A 69 -7.25 22.73 -10.81
C LEU A 69 -8.36 23.24 -11.75
N GLU A 70 -8.86 22.37 -12.63
CA GLU A 70 -9.94 22.69 -13.55
C GLU A 70 -11.32 22.60 -12.89
N ARG A 71 -11.58 21.58 -12.07
CA ARG A 71 -12.92 21.17 -11.63
C ARG A 71 -13.26 21.51 -10.19
N ALA A 72 -12.28 21.60 -9.31
CA ALA A 72 -12.53 21.87 -7.90
C ALA A 72 -13.22 23.23 -7.71
N ARG A 73 -14.16 23.28 -6.78
CA ARG A 73 -14.89 24.49 -6.42
C ARG A 73 -14.33 25.13 -5.17
N ASP A 74 -13.81 24.33 -4.26
CA ASP A 74 -13.19 24.81 -3.02
C ASP A 74 -11.77 25.33 -3.31
N PRO A 75 -11.48 26.61 -2.97
CA PRO A 75 -10.14 27.17 -3.09
C PRO A 75 -9.06 26.39 -2.33
N ALA A 76 -9.37 25.80 -1.17
CA ALA A 76 -8.41 25.00 -0.41
C ALA A 76 -8.02 23.72 -1.17
N THR A 77 -8.98 23.09 -1.86
CA THR A 77 -8.73 21.95 -2.74
C THR A 77 -7.81 22.35 -3.91
N LYS A 78 -8.00 23.52 -4.51
CA LYS A 78 -7.12 24.01 -5.58
C LYS A 78 -5.69 24.27 -5.09
N VAL A 79 -5.53 24.91 -3.95
CA VAL A 79 -4.21 25.14 -3.33
C VAL A 79 -3.50 23.81 -3.03
N LEU A 80 -4.24 22.82 -2.53
CA LEU A 80 -3.69 21.46 -2.34
C LEU A 80 -3.25 20.86 -3.68
N ALA A 81 -4.07 20.97 -4.72
CA ALA A 81 -3.77 20.43 -6.05
C ALA A 81 -2.51 21.06 -6.67
N GLU A 82 -2.34 22.38 -6.57
CA GLU A 82 -1.11 23.06 -7.02
C GLU A 82 0.12 22.51 -6.31
N ARG A 83 0.04 22.33 -4.99
CA ARG A 83 1.11 21.75 -4.19
C ARG A 83 1.44 20.32 -4.62
N LEU A 84 0.42 19.46 -4.77
CA LEU A 84 0.61 18.07 -5.16
C LEU A 84 1.20 17.96 -6.56
N LEU A 85 0.71 18.76 -7.50
CA LEU A 85 1.26 18.81 -8.86
C LEU A 85 2.76 19.14 -8.85
N ALA A 86 3.14 20.21 -8.17
CA ALA A 86 4.55 20.65 -8.11
C ALA A 86 5.45 19.61 -7.42
N SER A 87 5.00 19.02 -6.31
CA SER A 87 5.78 18.04 -5.57
C SER A 87 5.97 16.73 -6.35
N HIS A 88 4.93 16.23 -7.02
CA HIS A 88 5.01 14.99 -7.81
C HIS A 88 5.74 15.18 -9.14
N GLN A 89 5.76 16.37 -9.73
CA GLN A 89 6.69 16.70 -10.82
C GLN A 89 8.15 16.57 -10.37
N GLY A 90 8.46 17.02 -9.15
CA GLY A 90 9.80 16.91 -8.58
C GLY A 90 10.23 15.46 -8.30
N THR A 91 9.36 14.66 -7.68
CA THR A 91 9.66 13.23 -7.39
C THR A 91 9.77 12.42 -8.67
N SER A 92 8.90 12.63 -9.64
CA SER A 92 8.93 12.01 -10.97
C SER A 92 10.22 12.30 -11.72
N ALA A 93 10.69 13.56 -11.70
CA ALA A 93 11.95 13.95 -12.34
C ALA A 93 13.16 13.23 -11.70
N GLN A 94 13.21 13.15 -10.37
CA GLN A 94 14.26 12.43 -9.65
C GLN A 94 14.23 10.92 -9.94
N LEU A 95 13.04 10.31 -9.94
CA LEU A 95 12.84 8.91 -10.28
C LEU A 95 13.33 8.62 -11.71
N SER A 96 12.98 9.47 -12.67
CA SER A 96 13.39 9.37 -14.08
C SER A 96 14.90 9.48 -14.25
N LEU A 97 15.54 10.39 -13.51
CA LEU A 97 16.99 10.55 -13.55
C LEU A 97 17.73 9.32 -12.99
N ALA A 98 17.26 8.79 -11.86
CA ALA A 98 17.83 7.60 -11.23
C ALA A 98 17.55 6.34 -12.05
N GLY A 99 16.34 6.21 -12.60
CA GLY A 99 15.92 5.08 -13.43
C GLY A 99 16.77 4.95 -14.70
N ARG A 100 17.07 6.07 -15.37
CA ARG A 100 17.96 6.06 -16.55
C ARG A 100 19.33 5.45 -16.26
N ARG A 101 19.90 5.69 -15.08
CA ARG A 101 21.19 5.10 -14.68
C ARG A 101 21.14 3.59 -14.52
N LEU A 102 19.95 3.04 -14.36
CA LEU A 102 19.70 1.61 -14.16
C LEU A 102 19.06 0.94 -15.38
N ASN A 103 18.84 1.68 -16.48
CA ASN A 103 18.03 1.26 -17.62
C ASN A 103 16.59 0.85 -17.23
N LEU A 104 16.04 1.50 -16.19
CA LEU A 104 14.67 1.34 -15.70
C LEU A 104 13.94 2.65 -15.95
N LEU A 105 13.20 2.73 -17.05
CA LEU A 105 12.44 3.93 -17.37
C LEU A 105 11.06 3.88 -16.67
N PRO A 106 10.62 5.00 -16.04
CA PRO A 106 9.26 5.15 -15.59
C PRO A 106 8.26 4.94 -16.74
N SER A 107 7.12 4.32 -16.43
CA SER A 107 6.03 4.21 -17.40
C SER A 107 5.41 5.59 -17.68
N ALA A 108 4.97 5.80 -18.91
CA ALA A 108 4.12 6.94 -19.29
C ALA A 108 2.62 6.63 -19.10
N GLU A 109 2.29 5.40 -18.73
CA GLU A 109 0.93 4.92 -18.53
C GLU A 109 0.69 4.62 -17.05
N LEU A 110 -0.54 4.88 -16.60
CA LEU A 110 -1.01 4.47 -15.27
C LEU A 110 -1.12 2.95 -15.21
N ASP A 111 -0.94 2.39 -14.02
CA ASP A 111 -1.42 1.04 -13.78
C ASP A 111 -2.97 1.01 -13.82
N PRO A 112 -3.58 -0.19 -13.95
CA PRO A 112 -5.04 -0.31 -14.09
C PRO A 112 -5.82 0.27 -12.90
N ASP A 113 -5.31 0.17 -11.69
CA ASP A 113 -6.00 0.64 -10.48
C ASP A 113 -6.00 2.17 -10.43
N HIS A 114 -4.86 2.81 -10.69
CA HIS A 114 -4.78 4.26 -10.78
C HIS A 114 -5.56 4.82 -11.97
N GLN A 115 -5.61 4.11 -13.10
CA GLN A 115 -6.46 4.52 -14.22
C GLN A 115 -7.95 4.49 -13.83
N ALA A 116 -8.39 3.42 -13.18
CA ALA A 116 -9.78 3.31 -12.71
C ALA A 116 -10.12 4.40 -11.67
N MET A 117 -9.19 4.73 -10.79
CA MET A 117 -9.37 5.83 -9.84
C MET A 117 -9.51 7.18 -10.54
N LEU A 118 -8.68 7.45 -11.56
CA LEU A 118 -8.75 8.71 -12.32
C LEU A 118 -10.07 8.81 -13.10
N ASP A 119 -10.53 7.72 -13.70
CA ASP A 119 -11.81 7.64 -14.42
C ASP A 119 -12.99 7.90 -13.46
N ALA A 120 -12.96 7.29 -12.27
CA ALA A 120 -13.97 7.51 -11.24
C ALA A 120 -13.98 8.96 -10.74
N LEU A 121 -12.80 9.57 -10.58
CA LEU A 121 -12.66 10.98 -10.21
C LEU A 121 -13.24 11.88 -11.29
N ASN A 122 -12.95 11.58 -12.57
CA ASN A 122 -13.48 12.34 -13.69
C ASN A 122 -15.01 12.24 -13.79
N ALA A 123 -15.61 11.14 -13.38
CA ALA A 123 -17.06 10.95 -13.36
C ALA A 123 -17.76 11.48 -12.10
N ALA A 124 -17.00 11.90 -11.08
CA ALA A 124 -17.56 12.29 -9.79
C ALA A 124 -18.43 13.56 -9.90
N SER A 125 -19.63 13.51 -9.34
CA SER A 125 -20.55 14.65 -9.21
C SER A 125 -20.14 15.61 -8.08
N ASP A 126 -19.67 15.06 -6.94
CA ASP A 126 -19.01 15.78 -5.85
C ASP A 126 -17.50 15.61 -6.00
N PHE A 127 -16.93 16.47 -6.85
CA PHE A 127 -15.53 16.36 -7.24
C PHE A 127 -14.58 16.59 -6.06
N ASP A 128 -14.80 17.64 -5.27
CA ASP A 128 -13.90 18.01 -4.17
C ASP A 128 -13.79 16.88 -3.14
N SER A 129 -14.93 16.35 -2.70
CA SER A 129 -14.94 15.22 -1.76
C SER A 129 -14.27 13.97 -2.34
N ALA A 130 -14.53 13.65 -3.60
CA ALA A 130 -13.92 12.49 -4.27
C ALA A 130 -12.40 12.65 -4.39
N TYR A 131 -11.92 13.83 -4.80
CA TYR A 131 -10.51 14.15 -4.89
C TYR A 131 -9.81 13.98 -3.55
N LEU A 132 -10.31 14.65 -2.49
CA LEU A 132 -9.70 14.58 -1.16
C LEU A 132 -9.70 13.15 -0.58
N ALA A 133 -10.73 12.34 -0.88
CA ALA A 133 -10.79 10.96 -0.48
C ALA A 133 -9.72 10.10 -1.20
N GLN A 134 -9.58 10.26 -2.52
CA GLN A 134 -8.57 9.53 -3.30
C GLN A 134 -7.16 9.95 -2.93
N GLN A 135 -6.91 11.25 -2.70
CA GLN A 135 -5.61 11.73 -2.23
C GLN A 135 -5.19 11.08 -0.91
N ALA A 136 -6.13 10.85 0.01
CA ALA A 136 -5.82 10.17 1.27
C ALA A 136 -5.33 8.74 1.07
N ILE A 137 -5.87 8.04 0.08
CA ILE A 137 -5.48 6.67 -0.25
C ILE A 137 -4.10 6.67 -0.93
N VAL A 138 -3.95 7.40 -2.04
CA VAL A 138 -2.75 7.33 -2.88
C VAL A 138 -1.52 7.86 -2.16
N LEU A 139 -1.63 8.97 -1.42
CA LEU A 139 -0.51 9.49 -0.62
C LEU A 139 -0.07 8.52 0.48
N GLN A 140 -1.02 7.78 1.12
CA GLN A 140 -0.66 6.78 2.11
C GLN A 140 0.00 5.55 1.48
N ASP A 141 -0.49 5.10 0.33
CA ASP A 141 0.08 3.97 -0.40
C ASP A 141 1.49 4.32 -0.91
N GLY A 142 1.65 5.50 -1.47
CA GLY A 142 2.94 6.05 -1.85
C GLY A 142 3.91 6.14 -0.67
N LEU A 143 3.46 6.65 0.47
CA LEU A 143 4.29 6.71 1.67
C LEU A 143 4.75 5.32 2.12
N ARG A 144 3.87 4.30 2.09
CA ARG A 144 4.25 2.91 2.41
C ARG A 144 5.28 2.36 1.43
N LEU A 145 5.08 2.58 0.12
CA LEU A 145 6.00 2.16 -0.93
C LEU A 145 7.40 2.77 -0.73
N HIS A 146 7.46 4.10 -0.62
CA HIS A 146 8.72 4.83 -0.52
C HIS A 146 9.45 4.53 0.78
N SER A 147 8.76 4.53 1.93
CA SER A 147 9.40 4.21 3.22
C SER A 147 9.88 2.76 3.29
N GLY A 148 9.14 1.83 2.72
CA GLY A 148 9.54 0.43 2.61
C GLY A 148 10.79 0.26 1.76
N PHE A 149 10.82 0.87 0.57
CA PHE A 149 11.97 0.79 -0.33
C PHE A 149 13.20 1.55 0.19
N ALA A 150 13.01 2.68 0.84
CA ALA A 150 14.10 3.42 1.49
C ALA A 150 14.83 2.58 2.54
N LYS A 151 14.09 1.77 3.31
CA LYS A 151 14.64 0.91 4.36
C LYS A 151 15.30 -0.36 3.82
N SER A 152 14.64 -1.06 2.90
CA SER A 152 15.01 -2.42 2.50
C SER A 152 15.20 -2.62 1.00
N GLY A 153 15.07 -1.57 0.18
CA GLY A 153 15.29 -1.65 -1.27
C GLY A 153 16.73 -2.07 -1.61
N THR A 154 16.85 -2.91 -2.63
CA THR A 154 18.15 -3.48 -3.04
C THR A 154 19.01 -2.54 -3.88
N SER A 155 18.45 -1.43 -4.38
CA SER A 155 19.16 -0.47 -5.24
C SER A 155 19.74 0.71 -4.46
N PRO A 156 21.07 0.84 -4.35
CA PRO A 156 21.71 2.01 -3.74
C PRO A 156 21.38 3.33 -4.45
N THR A 157 21.12 3.26 -5.76
CA THR A 157 20.76 4.43 -6.59
C THR A 157 19.35 4.93 -6.30
N LEU A 158 18.40 4.02 -6.03
CA LEU A 158 16.99 4.37 -5.83
C LEU A 158 16.62 4.63 -4.36
N ARG A 159 17.38 4.09 -3.40
CA ARG A 159 17.08 4.33 -1.97
C ARG A 159 17.07 5.80 -1.58
N PRO A 160 18.02 6.66 -2.00
CA PRO A 160 17.95 8.09 -1.73
C PRO A 160 16.74 8.77 -2.39
N VAL A 161 16.33 8.33 -3.59
CA VAL A 161 15.12 8.82 -4.26
C VAL A 161 13.88 8.47 -3.44
N ALA A 162 13.80 7.23 -2.95
CA ALA A 162 12.72 6.80 -2.08
C ALA A 162 12.67 7.56 -0.75
N GLN A 163 13.82 7.85 -0.13
CA GLN A 163 13.91 8.67 1.10
C GLN A 163 13.40 10.09 0.88
N ASN A 164 13.78 10.71 -0.25
CA ASN A 164 13.27 12.04 -0.58
C ASN A 164 11.77 12.04 -0.83
N ALA A 165 11.27 11.08 -1.62
CA ALA A 165 9.84 10.95 -1.88
C ALA A 165 9.05 10.68 -0.59
N GLU A 166 9.57 9.84 0.33
CA GLU A 166 8.96 9.63 1.65
C GLU A 166 8.76 10.94 2.40
N SER A 167 9.76 11.84 2.42
CA SER A 167 9.66 13.15 3.06
C SER A 167 8.59 14.02 2.40
N VAL A 168 8.61 14.10 1.07
CA VAL A 168 7.63 14.87 0.28
C VAL A 168 6.20 14.39 0.56
N LEU A 169 5.97 13.09 0.60
CA LEU A 169 4.63 12.55 0.84
C LEU A 169 4.14 12.77 2.27
N ARG A 170 5.03 12.78 3.25
CA ARG A 170 4.67 13.17 4.64
C ARG A 170 4.15 14.61 4.68
N ASP A 171 4.85 15.52 4.01
CA ASP A 171 4.47 16.94 3.95
C ASP A 171 3.15 17.12 3.17
N ASN A 172 2.92 16.33 2.13
CA ASN A 172 1.67 16.33 1.36
C ASN A 172 0.48 15.80 2.17
N LEU A 173 0.67 14.72 2.93
CA LEU A 173 -0.35 14.21 3.85
C LEU A 173 -0.72 15.23 4.94
N GLU A 174 0.24 15.99 5.41
CA GLU A 174 -0.01 17.06 6.36
C GLU A 174 -0.78 18.23 5.71
N ALA A 175 -0.44 18.59 4.47
CA ALA A 175 -1.19 19.58 3.71
C ALA A 175 -2.63 19.13 3.46
N LEU A 176 -2.84 17.86 3.09
CA LEU A 176 -4.18 17.26 2.93
C LEU A 176 -5.03 17.33 4.21
N ARG A 177 -4.43 17.12 5.38
CA ARG A 177 -5.14 17.25 6.67
C ARG A 177 -5.62 18.68 6.93
N ARG A 178 -4.87 19.66 6.48
CA ARG A 178 -5.22 21.10 6.64
C ARG A 178 -6.26 21.60 5.64
N SER A 179 -6.47 20.89 4.54
CA SER A 179 -7.46 21.22 3.51
C SER A 179 -8.83 20.56 3.72
N ARG A 180 -8.99 19.82 4.79
CA ARG A 180 -10.25 19.19 5.20
C ARG A 180 -10.86 19.94 6.36
#